data_5a2fd6d7c5b574318152cd44ee6c123d
#
_entry.id   5a2fd6d7c5b574318152cd44ee6c123d
#
_cell.length_a   1.000
_cell.length_b   1.000
_cell.length_c   1.000
_cell.angle_alpha   90.00
_cell.angle_beta   90.00
_cell.angle_gamma   90.00
#
_symmetry.space_group_name_H-M   'P 1'
#
loop_
_entity.id
_entity.type
_entity.pdbx_description
1 polymer ?
#
loop_
_entity_poly.entity_id
_entity_poly.type
_entity_poly.pdbx_seq_one_letter_code
_entity_poly.pdbx_strand_id
1 'polypeptide(L)'
;MALRHVGAMVRPGVSTFELDQLAEQIIRMHGGKPAFKGYGGFPGTICASVNDQVVHGIPNPDVILRDGDILSVDTGAVVDGWVGDNAWTFYCGTPSAEAQTLCQVTRDCLIAGIKQAVPGNSIGDIGYAIQSLAESHGFGVLRDYVGHGAGRADFLWCAGTSAGSD
;
A
#
# COMPACT_ATOMS: atom_id res chain seq x y z
N MET A 1 12.18 5.51 0.45
CA MET A 1 13.03 5.64 1.67
C MET A 1 12.19 5.59 2.94
N ALA A 2 11.16 6.40 3.10
CA ALA A 2 10.28 6.40 4.29
C ALA A 2 9.75 5.01 4.65
N LEU A 3 9.18 4.28 3.70
CA LEU A 3 8.65 2.94 3.88
C LEU A 3 9.64 1.95 4.53
N ARG A 4 10.93 2.01 4.15
CA ARG A 4 11.97 1.15 4.75
C ARG A 4 12.25 1.49 6.22
N HIS A 5 12.23 2.77 6.59
CA HIS A 5 12.41 3.20 7.98
C HIS A 5 11.21 2.83 8.85
N VAL A 6 10.00 3.03 8.30
CA VAL A 6 8.77 2.57 8.95
C VAL A 6 8.81 1.07 9.20
N GLY A 7 9.15 0.28 8.18
CA GLY A 7 9.26 -1.18 8.31
C GLY A 7 10.26 -1.64 9.36
N ALA A 8 11.40 -0.92 9.51
CA ALA A 8 12.39 -1.23 10.55
C ALA A 8 11.90 -0.93 11.98
N MET A 9 10.84 -0.13 12.12
CA MET A 9 10.22 0.20 13.41
C MET A 9 9.03 -0.71 13.75
N VAL A 10 8.54 -1.51 12.80
CA VAL A 10 7.41 -2.42 13.02
C VAL A 10 7.81 -3.51 14.01
N ARG A 11 7.22 -3.47 15.20
CA ARG A 11 7.42 -4.45 16.29
C ARG A 11 6.27 -4.35 17.29
N PRO A 12 6.06 -5.36 18.13
CA PRO A 12 5.06 -5.29 19.19
C PRO A 12 5.27 -4.08 20.10
N GLY A 13 4.18 -3.42 20.48
CA GLY A 13 4.18 -2.25 21.35
C GLY A 13 4.28 -0.90 20.66
N VAL A 14 4.53 -0.85 19.35
CA VAL A 14 4.52 0.40 18.57
C VAL A 14 3.11 0.69 18.09
N SER A 15 2.68 1.96 18.18
CA SER A 15 1.40 2.40 17.62
C SER A 15 1.52 2.73 16.13
N THR A 16 0.41 2.64 15.41
CA THR A 16 0.37 3.06 14.00
C THR A 16 0.60 4.57 13.86
N PHE A 17 0.29 5.36 14.90
CA PHE A 17 0.57 6.80 14.93
C PHE A 17 2.07 7.11 15.03
N GLU A 18 2.83 6.37 15.84
CA GLU A 18 4.30 6.55 15.90
C GLU A 18 4.95 6.25 14.54
N LEU A 19 4.45 5.26 13.82
CA LEU A 19 4.91 4.95 12.46
C LEU A 19 4.58 6.07 11.47
N ASP A 20 3.41 6.69 11.59
CA ASP A 20 3.00 7.84 10.80
C ASP A 20 3.91 9.05 11.02
N GLN A 21 4.18 9.37 12.27
CA GLN A 21 5.09 10.47 12.64
C GLN A 21 6.50 10.24 12.09
N LEU A 22 7.01 9.02 12.17
CA LEU A 22 8.31 8.66 11.60
C LEU A 22 8.30 8.85 10.08
N ALA A 23 7.26 8.39 9.39
CA ALA A 23 7.14 8.55 7.94
C ALA A 23 7.17 10.03 7.55
N GLU A 24 6.40 10.88 8.23
CA GLU A 24 6.38 12.33 7.98
C GLU A 24 7.76 12.95 8.17
N GLN A 25 8.41 12.63 9.28
CA GLN A 25 9.76 13.13 9.57
C GLN A 25 10.75 12.76 8.44
N ILE A 26 10.78 11.50 8.01
CA ILE A 26 11.68 11.03 6.96
C ILE A 26 11.39 11.70 5.63
N ILE A 27 10.12 11.83 5.23
CA ILE A 27 9.73 12.48 3.98
C ILE A 27 10.21 13.93 3.97
N ARG A 28 9.96 14.68 5.07
CA ARG A 28 10.35 16.08 5.18
C ARG A 28 11.85 16.28 5.25
N MET A 29 12.58 15.42 5.94
CA MET A 29 14.06 15.46 6.00
C MET A 29 14.71 15.30 4.62
N HIS A 30 14.03 14.62 3.69
CA HIS A 30 14.50 14.44 2.32
C HIS A 30 13.89 15.46 1.34
N GLY A 31 13.36 16.56 1.83
CA GLY A 31 12.82 17.65 1.00
C GLY A 31 11.45 17.37 0.38
N GLY A 32 10.83 16.23 0.71
CA GLY A 32 9.50 15.87 0.22
C GLY A 32 8.37 16.44 1.09
N LYS A 33 7.15 16.30 0.57
CA LYS A 33 5.90 16.56 1.30
C LYS A 33 5.08 15.29 1.32
N PRO A 34 4.41 14.92 2.45
CA PRO A 34 3.44 13.83 2.46
C PRO A 34 2.36 14.07 1.41
N ALA A 35 2.07 13.06 0.59
CA ALA A 35 1.07 13.19 -0.47
C ALA A 35 -0.36 12.96 0.06
N PHE A 36 -0.51 12.09 1.06
CA PHE A 36 -1.83 11.70 1.57
C PHE A 36 -2.38 12.68 2.61
N LYS A 37 -1.51 13.28 3.43
CA LYS A 37 -1.92 14.17 4.53
C LYS A 37 -2.66 15.40 4.03
N GLY A 38 -3.93 15.50 4.39
CA GLY A 38 -4.85 16.55 3.94
C GLY A 38 -5.58 16.25 2.64
N TYR A 39 -5.18 15.23 1.87
CA TYR A 39 -5.88 14.85 0.65
C TYR A 39 -7.25 14.24 0.98
N GLY A 40 -8.32 14.82 0.44
CA GLY A 40 -9.69 14.39 0.77
C GLY A 40 -10.04 14.42 2.26
N GLY A 41 -9.28 15.16 3.08
CA GLY A 41 -9.44 15.21 4.54
C GLY A 41 -8.71 14.09 5.30
N PHE A 42 -7.91 13.26 4.62
CA PHE A 42 -7.13 12.20 5.28
C PHE A 42 -6.12 12.80 6.27
N PRO A 43 -6.10 12.37 7.55
CA PRO A 43 -5.32 13.05 8.58
C PRO A 43 -3.85 12.60 8.66
N GLY A 44 -3.53 11.41 8.11
CA GLY A 44 -2.22 10.77 8.24
C GLY A 44 -1.27 11.04 7.08
N THR A 45 -0.02 10.75 7.30
CA THR A 45 1.05 10.74 6.29
C THR A 45 1.07 9.43 5.53
N ILE A 46 0.73 8.33 6.23
CA ILE A 46 0.63 6.98 5.68
C ILE A 46 -0.76 6.41 5.91
N CYS A 47 -1.15 5.42 5.11
CA CYS A 47 -2.19 4.48 5.53
C CYS A 47 -1.50 3.33 6.27
N ALA A 48 -2.03 2.96 7.44
CA ALA A 48 -1.49 1.91 8.29
C ALA A 48 -2.60 0.91 8.61
N SER A 49 -2.74 -0.10 7.75
CA SER A 49 -3.84 -1.06 7.79
C SER A 49 -3.40 -2.36 8.46
N VAL A 50 -3.98 -2.68 9.62
CA VAL A 50 -3.61 -3.84 10.43
C VAL A 50 -4.54 -5.02 10.14
N ASN A 51 -3.98 -6.18 9.90
CA ASN A 51 -4.67 -7.47 9.72
C ASN A 51 -5.78 -7.43 8.65
N ASP A 52 -7.04 -7.49 9.05
CA ASP A 52 -8.22 -7.52 8.20
C ASP A 52 -8.65 -6.13 7.65
N GLN A 53 -7.99 -5.09 8.09
CA GLN A 53 -8.18 -3.75 7.53
C GLN A 53 -7.57 -3.68 6.13
N VAL A 54 -8.41 -3.63 5.11
CA VAL A 54 -7.99 -3.80 3.72
C VAL A 54 -7.05 -2.70 3.24
N VAL A 55 -7.51 -1.43 3.34
CA VAL A 55 -6.77 -0.22 2.93
C VAL A 55 -7.19 0.98 3.79
N HIS A 56 -6.47 2.09 3.63
CA HIS A 56 -6.80 3.40 4.19
C HIS A 56 -6.90 3.43 5.73
N GLY A 57 -6.18 2.53 6.41
CA GLY A 57 -6.09 2.55 7.86
C GLY A 57 -5.57 3.90 8.36
N ILE A 58 -6.37 4.60 9.18
CA ILE A 58 -5.99 5.88 9.75
C ILE A 58 -5.04 5.64 10.93
N PRO A 59 -3.82 6.20 10.91
CA PRO A 59 -2.89 6.08 12.02
C PRO A 59 -3.50 6.58 13.34
N ASN A 60 -3.39 5.76 14.39
CA ASN A 60 -4.03 6.03 15.66
C ASN A 60 -3.11 5.63 16.83
N PRO A 61 -2.94 6.46 17.87
CA PRO A 61 -2.13 6.13 19.04
C PRO A 61 -2.65 4.93 19.84
N ASP A 62 -3.95 4.63 19.75
CA ASP A 62 -4.57 3.53 20.49
C ASP A 62 -4.46 2.18 19.73
N VAL A 63 -4.07 2.21 18.45
CA VAL A 63 -3.82 1.00 17.64
C VAL A 63 -2.37 0.58 17.82
N ILE A 64 -2.15 -0.30 18.80
CA ILE A 64 -0.83 -0.81 19.17
C ILE A 64 -0.60 -2.17 18.51
N LEU A 65 0.49 -2.29 17.77
CA LEU A 65 0.88 -3.55 17.10
C LEU A 65 1.20 -4.64 18.13
N ARG A 66 0.81 -5.86 17.80
CA ARG A 66 1.01 -7.07 18.60
C ARG A 66 1.83 -8.10 17.83
N ASP A 67 2.45 -9.02 18.54
CA ASP A 67 3.10 -10.16 17.91
C ASP A 67 2.10 -10.97 17.08
N GLY A 68 2.46 -11.27 15.85
CA GLY A 68 1.60 -11.95 14.89
C GLY A 68 0.83 -11.05 13.93
N ASP A 69 0.75 -9.74 14.19
CA ASP A 69 0.08 -8.82 13.26
C ASP A 69 0.81 -8.71 11.91
N ILE A 70 0.05 -8.52 10.86
CA ILE A 70 0.55 -8.01 9.57
C ILE A 70 0.09 -6.56 9.43
N LEU A 71 1.00 -5.70 8.98
CA LEU A 71 0.73 -4.27 8.79
C LEU A 71 1.01 -3.88 7.34
N SER A 72 -0.03 -3.53 6.61
CA SER A 72 0.10 -2.91 5.29
C SER A 72 0.29 -1.42 5.45
N VAL A 73 1.46 -0.94 5.04
CA VAL A 73 1.82 0.48 5.04
C VAL A 73 1.82 0.99 3.62
N ASP A 74 1.02 2.01 3.36
CA ASP A 74 0.99 2.73 2.10
C ASP A 74 1.45 4.18 2.33
N THR A 75 2.36 4.68 1.50
CA THR A 75 2.97 5.98 1.68
C THR A 75 3.21 6.70 0.35
N GLY A 76 2.70 7.90 0.26
CA GLY A 76 2.93 8.81 -0.85
C GLY A 76 3.79 10.02 -0.45
N ALA A 77 4.69 10.42 -1.32
CA ALA A 77 5.48 11.63 -1.15
C ALA A 77 5.54 12.45 -2.44
N VAL A 78 5.52 13.78 -2.29
CA VAL A 78 5.73 14.72 -3.40
C VAL A 78 7.15 15.28 -3.30
N VAL A 79 7.92 15.14 -4.37
CA VAL A 79 9.27 15.71 -4.50
C VAL A 79 9.34 16.43 -5.86
N ASP A 80 9.70 17.69 -5.85
CA ASP A 80 9.80 18.55 -7.06
C ASP A 80 8.55 18.50 -7.95
N GLY A 81 7.39 18.40 -7.32
CA GLY A 81 6.09 18.33 -8.00
C GLY A 81 5.71 16.94 -8.52
N TRP A 82 6.53 15.92 -8.31
CA TRP A 82 6.23 14.54 -8.68
C TRP A 82 5.80 13.70 -7.47
N VAL A 83 4.81 12.87 -7.68
CA VAL A 83 4.31 11.94 -6.65
C VAL A 83 4.99 10.59 -6.81
N GLY A 84 5.58 10.12 -5.72
CA GLY A 84 5.95 8.72 -5.54
C GLY A 84 4.98 8.06 -4.58
N ASP A 85 4.45 6.91 -4.98
CA ASP A 85 3.48 6.13 -4.24
C ASP A 85 4.00 4.70 -4.09
N ASN A 86 3.92 4.15 -2.87
CA ASN A 86 4.54 2.86 -2.57
C ASN A 86 3.92 2.20 -1.35
N ALA A 87 3.58 0.93 -1.47
CA ALA A 87 3.02 0.14 -0.38
C ALA A 87 3.81 -1.15 -0.13
N TRP A 88 3.80 -1.60 1.12
CA TRP A 88 4.38 -2.88 1.53
C TRP A 88 3.72 -3.40 2.81
N THR A 89 3.59 -4.73 2.91
CA THR A 89 3.12 -5.37 4.14
C THR A 89 4.30 -5.87 4.96
N PHE A 90 4.35 -5.44 6.22
CA PHE A 90 5.36 -5.82 7.20
C PHE A 90 4.80 -6.80 8.22
N TYR A 91 5.65 -7.69 8.71
CA TYR A 91 5.32 -8.59 9.81
C TYR A 91 5.71 -7.95 11.15
N CYS A 92 4.80 -7.99 12.10
CA CYS A 92 5.05 -7.64 13.48
C CYS A 92 5.28 -8.93 14.28
N GLY A 93 6.53 -9.26 14.53
CA GLY A 93 6.89 -10.54 15.12
C GLY A 93 6.67 -11.72 14.17
N THR A 94 5.94 -12.75 14.63
CA THR A 94 5.73 -14.00 13.88
C THR A 94 4.26 -14.18 13.52
N PRO A 95 3.82 -13.80 12.32
CA PRO A 95 2.43 -13.98 11.89
C PRO A 95 2.09 -15.45 11.64
N SER A 96 0.79 -15.75 11.61
CA SER A 96 0.29 -17.09 11.31
C SER A 96 0.75 -17.59 9.94
N ALA A 97 0.77 -18.91 9.73
CA ALA A 97 1.11 -19.52 8.45
C ALA A 97 0.16 -19.05 7.33
N GLU A 98 -1.11 -18.82 7.65
CA GLU A 98 -2.10 -18.29 6.71
C GLU A 98 -1.75 -16.86 6.29
N ALA A 99 -1.44 -15.97 7.24
CA ALA A 99 -1.03 -14.60 6.96
C ALA A 99 0.27 -14.54 6.14
N GLN A 100 1.23 -15.41 6.45
CA GLN A 100 2.46 -15.52 5.67
C GLN A 100 2.17 -15.97 4.23
N THR A 101 1.29 -16.97 4.05
CA THR A 101 0.89 -17.46 2.73
C THR A 101 0.18 -16.36 1.94
N LEU A 102 -0.76 -15.63 2.56
CA LEU A 102 -1.44 -14.49 1.95
C LEU A 102 -0.45 -13.43 1.43
N CYS A 103 0.50 -13.03 2.27
CA CYS A 103 1.50 -12.04 1.89
C CYS A 103 2.42 -12.54 0.77
N GLN A 104 2.81 -13.82 0.79
CA GLN A 104 3.63 -14.39 -0.26
C GLN A 104 2.88 -14.44 -1.60
N VAL A 105 1.63 -14.95 -1.60
CA VAL A 105 0.80 -15.02 -2.80
C VAL A 105 0.53 -13.62 -3.34
N THR A 106 0.25 -12.64 -2.49
CA THR A 106 0.07 -11.24 -2.90
C THR A 106 1.32 -10.69 -3.61
N ARG A 107 2.51 -10.99 -3.08
CA ARG A 107 3.77 -10.62 -3.72
C ARG A 107 3.96 -11.31 -5.07
N ASP A 108 3.61 -12.58 -5.17
CA ASP A 108 3.70 -13.33 -6.43
C ASP A 108 2.70 -12.77 -7.46
N CYS A 109 1.51 -12.36 -7.02
CA CYS A 109 0.52 -11.66 -7.84
C CYS A 109 1.07 -10.33 -8.39
N LEU A 110 1.76 -9.53 -7.57
CA LEU A 110 2.41 -8.31 -8.03
C LEU A 110 3.42 -8.61 -9.14
N ILE A 111 4.27 -9.62 -8.96
CA ILE A 111 5.26 -10.01 -9.97
C ILE A 111 4.59 -10.54 -11.24
N ALA A 112 3.50 -11.31 -11.11
CA ALA A 112 2.72 -11.77 -12.25
C ALA A 112 2.12 -10.60 -13.04
N GLY A 113 1.54 -9.60 -12.35
CA GLY A 113 1.03 -8.38 -12.96
C GLY A 113 2.09 -7.58 -13.69
N ILE A 114 3.25 -7.35 -13.05
CA ILE A 114 4.37 -6.62 -13.65
C ILE A 114 4.84 -7.28 -14.97
N LYS A 115 4.87 -8.60 -15.03
CA LYS A 115 5.24 -9.33 -16.25
C LYS A 115 4.27 -9.09 -17.42
N GLN A 116 3.03 -8.69 -17.13
CA GLN A 116 2.05 -8.36 -18.16
C GLN A 116 2.12 -6.89 -18.60
N ALA A 117 2.85 -6.04 -17.90
CA ALA A 117 3.01 -4.63 -18.23
C ALA A 117 4.01 -4.44 -19.39
N VAL A 118 3.67 -4.97 -20.55
CA VAL A 118 4.48 -4.95 -21.79
C VAL A 118 3.70 -4.33 -22.94
N PRO A 119 4.37 -3.79 -23.96
CA PRO A 119 3.70 -3.24 -25.14
C PRO A 119 2.79 -4.27 -25.81
N GLY A 120 1.56 -3.84 -26.12
CA GLY A 120 0.54 -4.70 -26.74
C GLY A 120 -0.47 -5.30 -25.75
N ASN A 121 -0.15 -5.36 -24.48
CA ASN A 121 -1.08 -5.79 -23.44
C ASN A 121 -1.95 -4.61 -22.96
N SER A 122 -3.10 -4.96 -22.41
CA SER A 122 -4.06 -4.06 -21.77
C SER A 122 -3.93 -4.10 -20.25
N ILE A 123 -4.58 -3.14 -19.55
CA ILE A 123 -4.71 -3.19 -18.09
C ILE A 123 -5.48 -4.45 -17.64
N GLY A 124 -6.41 -4.94 -18.46
CA GLY A 124 -7.14 -6.17 -18.22
C GLY A 124 -6.22 -7.40 -18.13
N ASP A 125 -5.16 -7.46 -18.93
CA ASP A 125 -4.20 -8.58 -18.89
C ASP A 125 -3.43 -8.59 -17.57
N ILE A 126 -3.08 -7.41 -17.03
CA ILE A 126 -2.47 -7.25 -15.71
C ILE A 126 -3.42 -7.75 -14.64
N GLY A 127 -4.67 -7.25 -14.64
CA GLY A 127 -5.69 -7.64 -13.67
C GLY A 127 -6.00 -9.14 -13.72
N TYR A 128 -6.13 -9.72 -14.92
CA TYR A 128 -6.38 -11.15 -15.10
C TYR A 128 -5.23 -12.02 -14.53
N ALA A 129 -3.99 -11.65 -14.78
CA ALA A 129 -2.85 -12.38 -14.25
C ALA A 129 -2.80 -12.37 -12.71
N ILE A 130 -3.10 -11.22 -12.09
CA ILE A 130 -3.18 -11.08 -10.63
C ILE A 130 -4.33 -11.93 -10.08
N GLN A 131 -5.53 -11.75 -10.62
CA GLN A 131 -6.73 -12.45 -10.17
C GLN A 131 -6.60 -13.96 -10.28
N SER A 132 -6.18 -14.45 -11.45
CA SER A 132 -6.03 -15.89 -11.71
C SER A 132 -5.07 -16.55 -10.73
N LEU A 133 -3.97 -15.89 -10.40
CA LEU A 133 -3.00 -16.40 -9.43
C LEU A 133 -3.57 -16.40 -8.01
N ALA A 134 -4.19 -15.30 -7.56
CA ALA A 134 -4.79 -15.21 -6.23
C ALA A 134 -5.87 -16.29 -6.03
N GLU A 135 -6.81 -16.40 -6.99
CA GLU A 135 -7.90 -17.37 -6.93
C GLU A 135 -7.41 -18.84 -6.98
N SER A 136 -6.31 -19.11 -7.69
CA SER A 136 -5.71 -20.45 -7.71
C SER A 136 -5.16 -20.91 -6.36
N HIS A 137 -4.89 -19.95 -5.45
CA HIS A 137 -4.47 -20.19 -4.07
C HIS A 137 -5.62 -20.06 -3.07
N GLY A 138 -6.87 -19.89 -3.54
CA GLY A 138 -8.05 -19.78 -2.69
C GLY A 138 -8.26 -18.39 -2.08
N PHE A 139 -7.53 -17.37 -2.54
CA PHE A 139 -7.71 -15.99 -2.11
C PHE A 139 -8.62 -15.21 -3.05
N GLY A 140 -9.44 -14.31 -2.47
CA GLY A 140 -10.26 -13.39 -3.24
C GLY A 140 -9.50 -12.15 -3.67
N VAL A 141 -10.02 -11.47 -4.71
CA VAL A 141 -9.55 -10.15 -5.15
C VAL A 141 -10.65 -9.13 -4.94
N LEU A 142 -10.32 -8.01 -4.31
CA LEU A 142 -11.24 -6.89 -4.15
C LEU A 142 -11.44 -6.18 -5.47
N ARG A 143 -12.71 -6.02 -5.86
CA ARG A 143 -13.10 -5.43 -7.15
C ARG A 143 -13.52 -3.97 -7.04
N ASP A 144 -13.78 -3.49 -5.82
CA ASP A 144 -14.25 -2.13 -5.57
C ASP A 144 -13.13 -1.08 -5.58
N TYR A 145 -11.89 -1.53 -5.52
CA TYR A 145 -10.70 -0.70 -5.64
C TYR A 145 -9.97 -1.00 -6.94
N VAL A 146 -9.42 0.05 -7.54
CA VAL A 146 -8.75 -0.02 -8.84
C VAL A 146 -7.30 0.45 -8.73
N GLY A 147 -6.45 0.00 -9.67
CA GLY A 147 -5.12 0.56 -9.83
C GLY A 147 -5.19 1.98 -10.41
N HIS A 148 -4.20 2.77 -10.11
CA HIS A 148 -4.08 4.14 -10.61
C HIS A 148 -2.64 4.48 -10.99
N GLY A 149 -2.45 5.49 -11.82
CA GLY A 149 -1.15 6.06 -12.12
C GLY A 149 -0.69 7.02 -11.02
N ALA A 150 0.62 7.18 -10.87
CA ALA A 150 1.22 8.27 -10.15
C ALA A 150 1.95 9.19 -11.14
N GLY A 151 1.97 10.49 -10.89
CA GLY A 151 2.54 11.48 -11.81
C GLY A 151 2.84 12.81 -11.12
N ARG A 152 2.65 13.92 -11.83
CA ARG A 152 2.77 15.25 -11.22
C ARG A 152 1.65 15.51 -10.23
N ALA A 153 1.95 16.20 -9.13
CA ALA A 153 1.01 16.44 -8.03
C ALA A 153 -0.27 17.20 -8.45
N ASP A 154 -0.16 18.01 -9.52
CA ASP A 154 -1.29 18.70 -10.15
C ASP A 154 -2.17 17.80 -11.04
N PHE A 155 -1.72 16.58 -11.34
CA PHE A 155 -2.41 15.57 -12.15
C PHE A 155 -2.83 14.32 -11.37
N LEU A 156 -2.81 14.34 -10.04
CA LEU A 156 -3.23 13.20 -9.19
C LEU A 156 -4.71 12.78 -9.41
N TRP A 157 -5.43 13.48 -10.28
CA TRP A 157 -6.80 13.21 -10.69
C TRP A 157 -6.92 12.52 -12.05
N CYS A 158 -5.90 11.85 -12.52
CA CYS A 158 -6.07 11.05 -13.72
C CYS A 158 -6.65 9.69 -13.38
N ALA A 159 -7.98 9.71 -13.40
CA ALA A 159 -8.84 8.63 -13.82
C ALA A 159 -8.57 7.29 -13.13
N GLY A 160 -9.34 7.01 -12.09
CA GLY A 160 -9.89 5.68 -12.01
C GLY A 160 -10.49 5.37 -13.40
N THR A 161 -9.77 4.67 -14.24
CA THR A 161 -10.38 4.07 -15.40
C THR A 161 -11.30 2.99 -14.85
N SER A 162 -12.54 3.37 -14.58
CA SER A 162 -13.62 2.41 -14.55
C SER A 162 -13.43 1.57 -15.82
N ALA A 163 -13.11 0.30 -15.66
CA ALA A 163 -13.23 -0.64 -16.75
C ALA A 163 -14.65 -0.47 -17.26
N GLY A 164 -14.77 0.12 -18.45
CA GLY A 164 -16.05 0.33 -19.08
C GLY A 164 -16.76 -1.01 -19.17
N SER A 165 -17.95 -1.05 -18.63
CA SER A 165 -18.97 -1.98 -19.04
C SER A 165 -19.26 -1.74 -20.53
N ASP A 166 -18.83 -2.66 -21.39
CA ASP A 166 -19.49 -3.03 -22.62
C ASP A 166 -19.29 -4.54 -22.81
#